data_745497194b80c0ac5e31ee503dea1051
#
_entry.id   745497194b80c0ac5e31ee503dea1051
#
_cell.length_a   1.000
_cell.length_b   1.000
_cell.length_c   1.000
_cell.angle_alpha   90.00
_cell.angle_beta   90.00
_cell.angle_gamma   90.00
#
_symmetry.space_group_name_H-M   'P 1'
#
loop_
_entity.id
_entity.type
_entity.pdbx_description
1 polymer ?
#
loop_
_entity_poly.entity_id
_entity_poly.type
_entity_poly.pdbx_seq_one_letter_code
_entity_poly.pdbx_strand_id
1 'polypeptide(L)'
;GKWQIMIHGESYKPIVAEAAKKSADKIYNRIMITHLLMDETNENRVGGAVGFNMRTGDYYVFKSKTVIVAAGGASHIFKPRAVGEGMGRTWYAPWSNGSAYALPIQAGAKMTQMENRIVLCRFKDGYGPVGAYFLHLKTYTQNANGENYEKKWYNQTKELVGEYIDHHPTPTCLRNHAFVQEVMAGGGPIHMVTKEAFQDPHLETVGWENFLGMTVGQAVVWASQNIDPKYTNPELTTSEPYVMGSHATCSGAWVSGPEDLSPPEYFWGYNRMTTVDGLFGAGDTVGGSAHKFSSGSFTEGRLAAKAAVKYCLLYTSDAADEFMG
;
A
#
# COMPACT_ATOMS: atom_id res chain seq x y z
N GLY A 1 11.30 -19.15 -13.47
CA GLY A 1 11.32 -17.74 -13.85
C GLY A 1 11.65 -16.83 -12.68
N LYS A 2 12.04 -15.59 -12.97
CA LYS A 2 12.22 -14.58 -11.92
C LYS A 2 10.86 -14.17 -11.40
N TRP A 3 10.63 -14.28 -10.10
CA TRP A 3 9.36 -13.97 -9.45
C TRP A 3 9.21 -12.48 -9.07
N GLN A 4 10.29 -11.71 -9.20
CA GLN A 4 10.31 -10.28 -8.90
C GLN A 4 10.81 -9.48 -10.09
N ILE A 5 10.04 -8.45 -10.47
CA ILE A 5 10.38 -7.49 -11.52
C ILE A 5 10.44 -6.11 -10.89
N MET A 6 11.51 -5.40 -11.13
CA MET A 6 11.62 -3.99 -10.76
C MET A 6 10.97 -3.11 -11.82
N ILE A 7 10.11 -2.20 -11.39
CA ILE A 7 9.41 -1.25 -12.27
C ILE A 7 9.76 0.16 -11.84
N HIS A 8 10.29 0.95 -12.76
CA HIS A 8 10.60 2.35 -12.50
C HIS A 8 9.33 3.21 -12.55
N GLY A 9 9.03 3.90 -11.45
CA GLY A 9 7.86 4.75 -11.33
C GLY A 9 7.85 5.92 -12.32
N GLU A 10 9.01 6.45 -12.65
CA GLU A 10 9.21 7.55 -13.60
C GLU A 10 8.75 7.19 -15.01
N SER A 11 8.92 5.93 -15.41
CA SER A 11 8.54 5.47 -16.75
C SER A 11 7.14 4.89 -16.79
N TYR A 12 6.77 3.98 -15.87
CA TYR A 12 5.48 3.31 -16.00
C TYR A 12 4.30 4.21 -15.67
N LYS A 13 4.43 5.16 -14.73
CA LYS A 13 3.33 6.06 -14.38
C LYS A 13 2.87 6.95 -15.55
N PRO A 14 3.77 7.62 -16.31
CA PRO A 14 3.37 8.31 -17.52
C PRO A 14 2.71 7.39 -18.56
N ILE A 15 3.24 6.19 -18.77
CA ILE A 15 2.67 5.22 -19.71
C ILE A 15 1.24 4.84 -19.33
N VAL A 16 1.00 4.54 -18.05
CA VAL A 16 -0.34 4.20 -17.54
C VAL A 16 -1.28 5.40 -17.63
N ALA A 17 -0.79 6.60 -17.32
CA ALA A 17 -1.58 7.82 -17.43
C ALA A 17 -2.01 8.11 -18.89
N GLU A 18 -1.12 7.92 -19.86
CA GLU A 18 -1.45 8.05 -21.27
C GLU A 18 -2.44 6.98 -21.75
N ALA A 19 -2.28 5.74 -21.28
CA ALA A 19 -3.26 4.68 -21.56
C ALA A 19 -4.65 5.02 -20.98
N ALA A 20 -4.69 5.54 -19.76
CA ALA A 20 -5.93 5.99 -19.13
C ALA A 20 -6.60 7.13 -19.92
N LYS A 21 -5.83 8.13 -20.37
CA LYS A 21 -6.35 9.22 -21.21
C LYS A 21 -6.96 8.74 -22.52
N LYS A 22 -6.37 7.69 -23.12
CA LYS A 22 -6.87 7.12 -24.38
C LYS A 22 -8.13 6.27 -24.19
N SER A 23 -8.34 5.72 -22.99
CA SER A 23 -9.40 4.75 -22.70
C SER A 23 -10.61 5.36 -21.98
N ALA A 24 -10.42 6.49 -21.27
CA ALA A 24 -11.48 7.13 -20.53
C ALA A 24 -12.22 8.17 -21.41
N ASP A 25 -13.55 8.20 -21.31
CA ASP A 25 -14.36 9.22 -21.98
C ASP A 25 -14.05 10.60 -21.42
N LYS A 26 -13.92 10.71 -20.10
CA LYS A 26 -13.60 11.97 -19.40
C LYS A 26 -12.69 11.73 -18.22
N ILE A 27 -11.76 12.68 -18.03
CA ILE A 27 -10.89 12.75 -16.84
C ILE A 27 -11.06 14.12 -16.21
N TYR A 28 -11.46 14.12 -14.95
CA TYR A 28 -11.62 15.34 -14.15
C TYR A 28 -10.42 15.47 -13.20
N ASN A 29 -9.47 16.30 -13.59
CA ASN A 29 -8.29 16.55 -12.76
C ASN A 29 -8.61 17.54 -11.63
N ARG A 30 -7.94 17.34 -10.48
CA ARG A 30 -8.00 18.22 -9.31
C ARG A 30 -9.36 18.32 -8.63
N ILE A 31 -10.19 17.33 -8.81
CA ILE A 31 -11.44 17.21 -8.06
C ILE A 31 -11.18 16.41 -6.79
N MET A 32 -11.37 17.04 -5.64
CA MET A 32 -11.37 16.39 -4.34
C MET A 32 -12.77 15.82 -4.11
N ILE A 33 -12.86 14.49 -4.18
CA ILE A 33 -14.10 13.79 -3.80
C ILE A 33 -14.20 13.77 -2.28
N THR A 34 -15.32 14.24 -1.75
CA THR A 34 -15.57 14.37 -0.32
C THR A 34 -16.58 13.35 0.21
N HIS A 35 -17.56 12.97 -0.61
CA HIS A 35 -18.59 12.00 -0.23
C HIS A 35 -18.99 11.16 -1.43
N LEU A 36 -19.43 9.95 -1.14
CA LEU A 36 -20.21 9.16 -2.06
C LEU A 36 -21.68 9.51 -1.89
N LEU A 37 -22.41 9.53 -2.98
CA LEU A 37 -23.85 9.76 -2.99
C LEU A 37 -24.54 8.40 -2.93
N MET A 38 -25.52 8.28 -2.05
CA MET A 38 -26.34 7.09 -1.93
C MET A 38 -27.61 7.28 -2.79
N ASP A 39 -28.18 6.18 -3.24
CA ASP A 39 -29.40 6.19 -4.01
C ASP A 39 -30.60 6.52 -3.12
N GLU A 40 -31.51 7.37 -3.60
CA GLU A 40 -32.70 7.78 -2.83
C GLU A 40 -33.72 6.64 -2.64
N THR A 41 -33.72 5.67 -3.52
CA THR A 41 -34.65 4.53 -3.50
C THR A 41 -34.08 3.30 -2.82
N ASN A 42 -32.75 3.24 -2.66
CA ASN A 42 -32.07 2.15 -1.99
C ASN A 42 -30.86 2.68 -1.20
N GLU A 43 -31.07 2.90 0.08
CA GLU A 43 -30.04 3.46 0.98
C GLU A 43 -28.73 2.65 1.04
N ASN A 44 -28.76 1.38 0.66
CA ASN A 44 -27.55 0.55 0.60
C ASN A 44 -26.90 0.52 -0.80
N ARG A 45 -27.25 1.43 -1.70
CA ARG A 45 -26.69 1.49 -3.05
C ARG A 45 -26.01 2.83 -3.30
N VAL A 46 -24.81 2.79 -3.93
CA VAL A 46 -24.14 3.99 -4.36
C VAL A 46 -24.82 4.56 -5.63
N GLY A 47 -25.04 5.88 -5.66
CA GLY A 47 -25.62 6.61 -6.80
C GLY A 47 -24.63 7.57 -7.46
N GLY A 48 -23.42 7.70 -6.92
CA GLY A 48 -22.43 8.61 -7.46
C GLY A 48 -21.45 9.15 -6.44
N ALA A 49 -20.90 10.32 -6.74
CA ALA A 49 -19.95 11.02 -5.87
C ALA A 49 -20.09 12.54 -5.98
N VAL A 50 -19.67 13.24 -4.94
CA VAL A 50 -19.61 14.71 -4.92
C VAL A 50 -18.26 15.19 -4.46
N GLY A 51 -17.83 16.30 -5.02
CA GLY A 51 -16.56 16.92 -4.68
C GLY A 51 -16.45 18.36 -5.21
N PHE A 52 -15.26 18.90 -5.09
CA PHE A 52 -14.99 20.26 -5.57
C PHE A 52 -13.61 20.35 -6.24
N ASN A 53 -13.49 21.30 -7.15
CA ASN A 53 -12.22 21.60 -7.78
C ASN A 53 -11.31 22.36 -6.79
N MET A 54 -10.14 21.80 -6.48
CA MET A 54 -9.20 22.37 -5.52
C MET A 54 -8.60 23.72 -5.93
N ARG A 55 -8.73 24.13 -7.19
CA ARG A 55 -8.23 25.42 -7.68
C ARG A 55 -9.31 26.48 -7.81
N THR A 56 -10.48 26.10 -8.33
CA THR A 56 -11.57 27.06 -8.62
C THR A 56 -12.64 27.09 -7.54
N GLY A 57 -12.73 26.03 -6.72
CA GLY A 57 -13.79 25.89 -5.72
C GLY A 57 -15.13 25.39 -6.29
N ASP A 58 -15.22 25.17 -7.60
CA ASP A 58 -16.47 24.73 -8.23
C ASP A 58 -16.88 23.36 -7.71
N TYR A 59 -18.17 23.18 -7.44
CA TYR A 59 -18.75 21.91 -7.01
C TYR A 59 -19.08 21.02 -8.20
N TYR A 60 -18.86 19.72 -7.98
CA TYR A 60 -19.13 18.68 -8.97
C TYR A 60 -20.00 17.61 -8.35
N VAL A 61 -21.03 17.22 -9.07
CA VAL A 61 -21.89 16.06 -8.76
C VAL A 61 -21.76 15.06 -9.91
N PHE A 62 -21.30 13.87 -9.59
CA PHE A 62 -21.17 12.76 -10.52
C PHE A 62 -22.28 11.76 -10.23
N LYS A 63 -23.20 11.55 -11.14
CA LYS A 63 -24.19 10.49 -11.07
C LYS A 63 -23.65 9.25 -11.80
N SER A 64 -23.73 8.09 -11.18
CA SER A 64 -23.23 6.86 -11.76
C SER A 64 -23.92 5.64 -11.16
N LYS A 65 -24.02 4.55 -11.94
CA LYS A 65 -24.56 3.27 -11.49
C LYS A 65 -23.57 2.52 -10.57
N THR A 66 -22.28 2.78 -10.72
CA THR A 66 -21.23 2.17 -9.93
C THR A 66 -20.13 3.19 -9.62
N VAL A 67 -19.45 2.97 -8.51
CA VAL A 67 -18.24 3.71 -8.14
C VAL A 67 -17.13 2.72 -7.81
N ILE A 68 -15.93 2.94 -8.34
CA ILE A 68 -14.72 2.20 -7.96
C ILE A 68 -13.83 3.13 -7.16
N VAL A 69 -13.63 2.85 -5.89
CA VAL A 69 -12.68 3.60 -5.05
C VAL A 69 -11.30 2.98 -5.21
N ALA A 70 -10.36 3.76 -5.73
CA ALA A 70 -8.95 3.40 -5.93
C ALA A 70 -8.03 4.53 -5.50
N ALA A 71 -8.30 5.12 -4.33
CA ALA A 71 -7.68 6.36 -3.85
C ALA A 71 -6.40 6.14 -3.03
N GLY A 72 -5.78 4.97 -3.13
CA GLY A 72 -4.57 4.62 -2.41
C GLY A 72 -4.81 4.27 -0.94
N GLY A 73 -3.79 4.40 -0.12
CA GLY A 73 -3.87 4.09 1.30
C GLY A 73 -3.94 5.34 2.20
N ALA A 74 -3.37 5.22 3.41
CA ALA A 74 -3.32 6.31 4.37
C ALA A 74 -1.95 6.39 5.03
N SER A 75 -1.25 7.48 4.81
CA SER A 75 0.11 7.69 5.33
C SER A 75 0.22 8.85 6.32
N HIS A 76 -0.74 9.76 6.36
CA HIS A 76 -0.68 10.97 7.19
C HIS A 76 -1.86 11.11 8.18
N ILE A 77 -2.52 10.01 8.51
CA ILE A 77 -3.63 10.01 9.46
C ILE A 77 -3.18 9.81 10.92
N PHE A 78 -1.98 9.30 11.13
CA PHE A 78 -1.43 9.08 12.46
C PHE A 78 -0.47 10.19 12.84
N LYS A 79 -0.56 10.61 14.09
CA LYS A 79 0.35 11.60 14.65
C LYS A 79 1.72 10.96 14.91
N PRO A 80 2.83 11.60 14.52
CA PRO A 80 4.17 11.15 14.92
C PRO A 80 4.34 11.13 16.43
N ARG A 81 5.19 10.24 16.96
CA ARG A 81 5.47 10.16 18.39
C ARG A 81 6.28 11.35 18.90
N ALA A 82 7.21 11.81 18.07
CA ALA A 82 8.11 12.89 18.40
C ALA A 82 7.99 14.05 17.41
N VAL A 83 8.32 15.24 17.85
CA VAL A 83 8.37 16.44 17.00
C VAL A 83 9.44 16.26 15.93
N GLY A 84 9.08 16.51 14.67
CA GLY A 84 9.97 16.37 13.52
C GLY A 84 10.08 14.92 12.98
N GLU A 85 9.60 13.94 13.72
CA GLU A 85 9.58 12.56 13.29
C GLU A 85 8.53 12.36 12.18
N GLY A 86 8.89 11.67 11.11
CA GLY A 86 8.03 11.45 9.97
C GLY A 86 7.81 12.66 9.03
N MET A 87 8.16 13.86 9.45
CA MET A 87 8.04 15.06 8.61
C MET A 87 9.03 15.01 7.44
N GLY A 88 8.46 15.06 6.22
CA GLY A 88 9.27 14.94 5.01
C GLY A 88 9.88 13.54 4.77
N ARG A 89 9.59 12.58 5.62
CA ARG A 89 10.16 11.23 5.60
C ARG A 89 9.12 10.15 5.35
N THR A 90 7.92 10.51 4.94
CA THR A 90 6.86 9.57 4.67
C THR A 90 7.17 8.77 3.43
N TRP A 91 7.13 7.46 3.55
CA TRP A 91 7.41 6.57 2.43
C TRP A 91 6.33 6.61 1.33
N TYR A 92 5.11 6.92 1.69
CA TYR A 92 4.00 7.06 0.74
C TYR A 92 3.82 8.48 0.25
N ALA A 93 3.13 8.60 -0.88
CA ALA A 93 2.69 9.91 -1.36
C ALA A 93 1.89 10.63 -0.27
N PRO A 94 2.22 11.89 0.04
CA PRO A 94 1.52 12.65 1.09
C PRO A 94 0.02 12.83 0.81
N TRP A 95 -0.38 12.67 -0.44
CA TRP A 95 -1.78 12.75 -0.88
C TRP A 95 -2.59 11.48 -0.57
N SER A 96 -1.96 10.38 -0.17
CA SER A 96 -2.61 9.18 0.34
C SER A 96 -3.03 9.40 1.79
N ASN A 97 -4.06 10.21 1.97
CA ASN A 97 -4.51 10.75 3.27
C ASN A 97 -5.73 10.03 3.86
N GLY A 98 -6.04 8.83 3.36
CA GLY A 98 -7.10 8.00 3.92
C GLY A 98 -8.47 8.15 3.26
N SER A 99 -8.62 8.92 2.19
CA SER A 99 -9.89 9.02 1.45
C SER A 99 -10.40 7.66 0.97
N ALA A 100 -9.47 6.72 0.67
CA ALA A 100 -9.79 5.35 0.30
C ALA A 100 -10.57 4.57 1.38
N TYR A 101 -10.45 4.98 2.63
CA TYR A 101 -11.19 4.40 3.77
C TYR A 101 -12.37 5.27 4.15
N ALA A 102 -12.18 6.57 4.20
CA ALA A 102 -13.22 7.51 4.60
C ALA A 102 -14.46 7.41 3.72
N LEU A 103 -14.28 7.36 2.40
CA LEU A 103 -15.39 7.28 1.44
C LEU A 103 -16.25 6.02 1.62
N PRO A 104 -15.69 4.79 1.66
CA PRO A 104 -16.47 3.59 1.94
C PRO A 104 -17.13 3.61 3.33
N ILE A 105 -16.43 4.09 4.37
CA ILE A 105 -17.00 4.18 5.73
C ILE A 105 -18.21 5.11 5.75
N GLN A 106 -18.10 6.29 5.15
CA GLN A 106 -19.22 7.25 5.06
C GLN A 106 -20.41 6.69 4.29
N ALA A 107 -20.17 5.85 3.29
CA ALA A 107 -21.20 5.15 2.54
C ALA A 107 -21.80 3.94 3.28
N GLY A 108 -21.32 3.60 4.47
CA GLY A 108 -21.81 2.46 5.27
C GLY A 108 -21.17 1.12 4.92
N ALA A 109 -20.13 1.09 4.09
CA ALA A 109 -19.44 -0.13 3.78
C ALA A 109 -18.72 -0.70 5.00
N LYS A 110 -18.78 -2.02 5.17
CA LYS A 110 -18.00 -2.72 6.20
C LYS A 110 -16.52 -2.68 5.84
N MET A 111 -15.70 -2.51 6.86
CA MET A 111 -14.23 -2.53 6.75
C MET A 111 -13.69 -3.79 7.40
N THR A 112 -12.50 -4.20 7.00
CA THR A 112 -11.82 -5.34 7.60
C THR A 112 -10.38 -5.02 7.95
N GLN A 113 -9.89 -5.63 9.03
CA GLN A 113 -8.50 -5.57 9.50
C GLN A 113 -7.96 -4.14 9.70
N MET A 114 -8.81 -3.23 10.14
CA MET A 114 -8.44 -1.82 10.32
C MET A 114 -7.45 -1.60 11.48
N GLU A 115 -7.25 -2.59 12.34
CA GLU A 115 -6.22 -2.65 13.36
C GLU A 115 -4.82 -2.86 12.78
N ASN A 116 -4.72 -3.40 11.57
CA ASN A 116 -3.44 -3.68 10.92
C ASN A 116 -2.81 -2.40 10.37
N ARG A 117 -1.69 -2.03 10.96
CA ARG A 117 -0.85 -0.90 10.57
C ARG A 117 0.57 -1.38 10.36
N ILE A 118 1.27 -0.78 9.42
CA ILE A 118 2.67 -1.08 9.23
C ILE A 118 3.57 -0.02 9.87
N VAL A 119 4.58 -0.50 10.59
CA VAL A 119 5.75 0.28 10.96
C VAL A 119 6.83 -0.07 9.96
N LEU A 120 7.20 0.87 9.13
CA LEU A 120 8.21 0.64 8.11
C LEU A 120 9.61 0.73 8.72
N CYS A 121 10.45 -0.24 8.39
CA CYS A 121 11.88 -0.12 8.58
C CYS A 121 12.48 0.59 7.35
N ARG A 122 13.24 1.63 7.55
CA ARG A 122 13.88 2.43 6.50
C ARG A 122 15.28 2.89 6.90
N PHE A 123 16.05 3.36 5.93
CA PHE A 123 17.31 4.02 6.22
C PHE A 123 17.05 5.32 6.99
N LYS A 124 17.84 5.56 8.03
CA LYS A 124 17.81 6.83 8.77
C LYS A 124 18.13 7.97 7.82
N ASP A 125 17.40 9.06 7.96
CA ASP A 125 17.57 10.27 7.16
C ASP A 125 17.40 10.05 5.65
N GLY A 126 16.75 8.97 5.27
CA GLY A 126 16.60 8.55 3.89
C GLY A 126 15.19 8.18 3.49
N TYR A 127 15.10 7.61 2.31
CA TYR A 127 13.87 7.21 1.63
C TYR A 127 13.86 5.70 1.38
N GLY A 128 12.70 5.21 1.09
CA GLY A 128 12.48 3.93 0.45
C GLY A 128 12.46 2.73 1.36
N PRO A 129 11.91 1.66 0.79
CA PRO A 129 11.77 0.38 1.47
C PRO A 129 13.13 -0.29 1.59
N VAL A 130 13.50 -0.72 2.78
CA VAL A 130 14.72 -1.51 2.97
C VAL A 130 14.51 -2.99 2.72
N GLY A 131 13.26 -3.46 2.69
CA GLY A 131 12.92 -4.89 2.61
C GLY A 131 13.56 -5.62 1.41
N ALA A 132 13.54 -5.00 0.24
CA ALA A 132 14.14 -5.56 -0.96
C ALA A 132 15.67 -5.72 -0.84
N TYR A 133 16.35 -4.82 -0.15
CA TYR A 133 17.80 -4.89 0.02
C TYR A 133 18.24 -6.07 0.87
N PHE A 134 17.48 -6.44 1.89
CA PHE A 134 17.76 -7.67 2.66
C PHE A 134 17.77 -8.91 1.76
N LEU A 135 16.85 -8.98 0.80
CA LEU A 135 16.76 -10.08 -0.14
C LEU A 135 17.90 -10.06 -1.17
N HIS A 136 18.13 -8.91 -1.80
CA HIS A 136 19.11 -8.77 -2.88
C HIS A 136 20.55 -8.88 -2.39
N LEU A 137 20.85 -8.27 -1.24
CA LEU A 137 22.17 -8.29 -0.64
C LEU A 137 22.41 -9.51 0.27
N LYS A 138 21.37 -10.32 0.51
CA LYS A 138 21.41 -11.46 1.44
C LYS A 138 21.98 -11.06 2.81
N THR A 139 21.60 -9.88 3.27
CA THR A 139 22.12 -9.27 4.48
C THR A 139 21.15 -9.39 5.65
N TYR A 140 21.59 -8.95 6.80
CA TYR A 140 20.86 -8.96 8.07
C TYR A 140 21.04 -7.65 8.81
N THR A 141 20.41 -7.52 9.98
CA THR A 141 20.57 -6.35 10.85
C THR A 141 21.48 -6.67 12.04
N GLN A 142 22.20 -5.65 12.50
CA GLN A 142 22.96 -5.69 13.74
C GLN A 142 22.56 -4.55 14.68
N ASN A 143 22.67 -4.78 15.99
CA ASN A 143 22.47 -3.79 17.02
C ASN A 143 23.74 -2.91 17.23
N ALA A 144 23.69 -2.00 18.20
CA ALA A 144 24.81 -1.11 18.54
C ALA A 144 26.09 -1.87 18.94
N ASN A 145 25.97 -3.08 19.46
CA ASN A 145 27.10 -3.92 19.84
C ASN A 145 27.65 -4.77 18.66
N GLY A 146 27.08 -4.65 17.48
CA GLY A 146 27.47 -5.44 16.31
C GLY A 146 26.88 -6.87 16.30
N GLU A 147 25.87 -7.14 17.11
CA GLU A 147 25.27 -8.46 17.26
C GLU A 147 24.05 -8.63 16.34
N ASN A 148 23.90 -9.77 15.69
CA ASN A 148 22.65 -10.15 15.04
C ASN A 148 21.65 -10.58 16.12
N TYR A 149 20.66 -9.72 16.36
CA TYR A 149 19.65 -9.89 17.41
C TYR A 149 18.39 -10.64 16.92
N GLU A 150 18.24 -10.87 15.63
CA GLU A 150 16.97 -11.36 15.04
C GLU A 150 16.53 -12.69 15.64
N LYS A 151 17.45 -13.66 15.77
CA LYS A 151 17.16 -14.98 16.35
C LYS A 151 16.66 -14.92 17.79
N LYS A 152 17.15 -13.98 18.58
CA LYS A 152 16.71 -13.77 19.97
C LYS A 152 15.21 -13.46 20.01
N TRP A 153 14.74 -12.55 19.16
CA TRP A 153 13.34 -12.13 19.14
C TRP A 153 12.45 -13.12 18.41
N TYR A 154 12.93 -13.78 17.36
CA TYR A 154 12.18 -14.83 16.68
C TYR A 154 11.92 -16.04 17.58
N ASN A 155 12.87 -16.43 18.41
CA ASN A 155 12.66 -17.49 19.38
C ASN A 155 11.57 -17.17 20.41
N GLN A 156 11.43 -15.91 20.80
CA GLN A 156 10.37 -15.48 21.70
C GLN A 156 8.97 -15.51 21.04
N THR A 157 8.90 -15.38 19.74
CA THR A 157 7.65 -15.39 18.98
C THR A 157 7.34 -16.75 18.35
N LYS A 158 8.22 -17.74 18.53
CA LYS A 158 8.11 -19.06 17.88
C LYS A 158 6.78 -19.75 18.12
N GLU A 159 6.25 -19.69 19.33
CA GLU A 159 4.96 -20.30 19.69
C GLU A 159 3.79 -19.64 18.96
N LEU A 160 3.89 -18.33 18.65
CA LEU A 160 2.86 -17.57 17.95
C LEU A 160 2.95 -17.70 16.43
N VAL A 161 4.14 -17.86 15.89
CA VAL A 161 4.41 -17.79 14.45
C VAL A 161 4.63 -19.15 13.83
N GLY A 162 4.98 -20.15 14.64
CA GLY A 162 5.20 -21.53 14.21
C GLY A 162 6.27 -21.63 13.12
N GLU A 163 5.99 -22.42 12.10
CA GLU A 163 6.89 -22.70 10.98
C GLU A 163 7.30 -21.48 10.15
N TYR A 164 6.53 -20.39 10.21
CA TYR A 164 6.84 -19.16 9.45
C TYR A 164 8.16 -18.50 9.87
N ILE A 165 8.69 -18.84 11.03
CA ILE A 165 9.98 -18.34 11.52
C ILE A 165 11.15 -18.82 10.65
N ASP A 166 11.06 -20.04 10.12
CA ASP A 166 12.13 -20.67 9.36
C ASP A 166 12.04 -20.35 7.85
N HIS A 167 11.04 -19.58 7.41
CA HIS A 167 10.93 -19.17 6.03
C HIS A 167 12.00 -18.14 5.65
N HIS A 168 12.59 -18.34 4.47
CA HIS A 168 13.53 -17.40 3.90
C HIS A 168 12.96 -16.81 2.59
N PRO A 169 12.90 -15.49 2.43
CA PRO A 169 13.27 -14.45 3.42
C PRO A 169 12.30 -14.41 4.59
N THR A 170 12.82 -14.03 5.76
CA THR A 170 11.97 -13.83 6.94
C THR A 170 10.83 -12.85 6.63
N PRO A 171 9.59 -13.17 7.00
CA PRO A 171 8.46 -12.26 6.79
C PRO A 171 8.74 -10.86 7.35
N THR A 172 8.40 -9.83 6.58
CA THR A 172 8.67 -8.43 6.94
C THR A 172 8.10 -8.04 8.31
N CYS A 173 6.93 -8.57 8.68
CA CYS A 173 6.32 -8.31 9.98
C CYS A 173 7.19 -8.81 11.14
N LEU A 174 7.78 -10.00 11.02
CA LEU A 174 8.66 -10.55 12.04
C LEU A 174 9.97 -9.76 12.17
N ARG A 175 10.58 -9.43 11.05
CA ARG A 175 11.79 -8.60 11.03
C ARG A 175 11.54 -7.22 11.65
N ASN A 176 10.45 -6.56 11.28
CA ASN A 176 10.10 -5.27 11.85
C ASN A 176 9.76 -5.36 13.33
N HIS A 177 9.11 -6.44 13.76
CA HIS A 177 8.85 -6.71 15.17
C HIS A 177 10.17 -6.87 15.94
N ALA A 178 11.08 -7.72 15.49
CA ALA A 178 12.39 -7.92 16.11
C ALA A 178 13.17 -6.60 16.21
N PHE A 179 13.15 -5.80 15.15
CA PHE A 179 13.77 -4.47 15.13
C PHE A 179 13.22 -3.57 16.24
N VAL A 180 11.90 -3.45 16.35
CA VAL A 180 11.25 -2.60 17.37
C VAL A 180 11.57 -3.10 18.78
N GLN A 181 11.52 -4.42 19.00
CA GLN A 181 11.84 -5.00 20.31
C GLN A 181 13.29 -4.74 20.71
N GLU A 182 14.23 -4.87 19.78
CA GLU A 182 15.65 -4.59 20.06
C GLU A 182 15.88 -3.12 20.41
N VAL A 183 15.27 -2.19 19.69
CA VAL A 183 15.35 -0.77 20.01
C VAL A 183 14.75 -0.47 21.38
N MET A 184 13.59 -1.05 21.70
CA MET A 184 12.94 -0.89 23.01
C MET A 184 13.76 -1.48 24.15
N ALA A 185 14.53 -2.52 23.90
CA ALA A 185 15.46 -3.13 24.85
C ALA A 185 16.79 -2.35 25.01
N GLY A 186 16.95 -1.23 24.29
CA GLY A 186 18.16 -0.39 24.37
C GLY A 186 19.30 -0.83 23.45
N GLY A 187 19.04 -1.75 22.51
CA GLY A 187 20.05 -2.23 21.55
C GLY A 187 20.29 -1.32 20.33
N GLY A 188 19.58 -0.19 20.24
CA GLY A 188 19.81 0.77 19.16
C GLY A 188 21.10 1.57 19.32
N PRO A 189 21.66 2.15 18.24
CA PRO A 189 21.14 2.16 16.87
C PRO A 189 21.24 0.81 16.15
N ILE A 190 20.36 0.60 15.18
CA ILE A 190 20.32 -0.61 14.35
C ILE A 190 20.91 -0.32 12.98
N HIS A 191 21.70 -1.23 12.45
CA HIS A 191 22.36 -1.07 11.16
C HIS A 191 22.07 -2.24 10.22
N MET A 192 21.96 -1.95 8.92
CA MET A 192 22.01 -3.00 7.89
C MET A 192 23.47 -3.36 7.61
N VAL A 193 23.80 -4.65 7.63
CA VAL A 193 25.18 -5.12 7.41
C VAL A 193 25.47 -5.16 5.91
N THR A 194 25.83 -4.03 5.34
CA THR A 194 26.17 -3.88 3.91
C THR A 194 27.66 -4.12 3.64
N LYS A 195 28.52 -3.78 4.59
CA LYS A 195 29.98 -3.94 4.44
C LYS A 195 30.41 -5.36 4.11
N GLU A 196 29.79 -6.36 4.74
CA GLU A 196 30.07 -7.76 4.47
C GLU A 196 29.53 -8.17 3.09
N ALA A 197 28.31 -7.77 2.76
CA ALA A 197 27.69 -8.06 1.48
C ALA A 197 28.51 -7.51 0.31
N PHE A 198 29.04 -6.29 0.44
CA PHE A 198 29.82 -5.61 -0.61
C PHE A 198 31.27 -6.08 -0.73
N GLN A 199 31.70 -7.06 0.04
CA GLN A 199 32.93 -7.78 -0.24
C GLN A 199 32.79 -8.72 -1.45
N ASP A 200 31.57 -9.16 -1.76
CA ASP A 200 31.26 -9.83 -3.02
C ASP A 200 30.99 -8.79 -4.13
N PRO A 201 31.84 -8.71 -5.18
CA PRO A 201 31.68 -7.72 -6.26
C PRO A 201 30.35 -7.85 -6.99
N HIS A 202 29.76 -9.04 -7.05
CA HIS A 202 28.44 -9.23 -7.65
C HIS A 202 27.34 -8.60 -6.79
N LEU A 203 27.36 -8.83 -5.48
CA LEU A 203 26.40 -8.23 -4.56
C LEU A 203 26.57 -6.70 -4.47
N GLU A 204 27.79 -6.18 -4.57
CA GLU A 204 28.05 -4.75 -4.67
C GLU A 204 27.37 -4.15 -5.91
N THR A 205 27.58 -4.77 -7.08
CA THR A 205 26.95 -4.33 -8.35
C THR A 205 25.43 -4.37 -8.24
N VAL A 206 24.86 -5.48 -7.79
CA VAL A 206 23.41 -5.64 -7.59
C VAL A 206 22.88 -4.63 -6.59
N GLY A 207 23.62 -4.36 -5.52
CA GLY A 207 23.28 -3.36 -4.52
C GLY A 207 23.14 -1.97 -5.10
N TRP A 208 24.14 -1.52 -5.85
CA TRP A 208 24.12 -0.21 -6.50
C TRP A 208 23.06 -0.09 -7.58
N GLU A 209 22.84 -1.12 -8.39
CA GLU A 209 21.74 -1.15 -9.35
C GLU A 209 20.39 -0.97 -8.66
N ASN A 210 20.16 -1.61 -7.51
CA ASN A 210 18.93 -1.46 -6.74
C ASN A 210 18.81 -0.07 -6.10
N PHE A 211 19.87 0.47 -5.52
CA PHE A 211 19.85 1.83 -4.96
C PHE A 211 19.54 2.88 -6.01
N LEU A 212 20.16 2.79 -7.16
CA LEU A 212 19.94 3.74 -8.27
C LEU A 212 18.59 3.50 -8.97
N GLY A 213 18.17 2.24 -9.10
CA GLY A 213 16.93 1.89 -9.78
C GLY A 213 15.67 2.07 -8.93
N MET A 214 15.72 1.78 -7.63
CA MET A 214 14.55 1.83 -6.74
C MET A 214 14.48 3.09 -5.91
N THR A 215 15.63 3.62 -5.49
CA THR A 215 15.70 4.71 -4.51
C THR A 215 16.88 5.62 -4.79
N VAL A 216 16.94 6.20 -5.98
CA VAL A 216 18.00 7.15 -6.33
C VAL A 216 18.12 8.28 -5.30
N GLY A 217 17.01 8.73 -4.71
CA GLY A 217 17.01 9.70 -3.63
C GLY A 217 17.81 9.23 -2.40
N GLN A 218 17.82 7.94 -2.10
CA GLN A 218 18.65 7.39 -1.01
C GLN A 218 20.14 7.46 -1.34
N ALA A 219 20.52 7.14 -2.56
CA ALA A 219 21.92 7.26 -2.98
C ALA A 219 22.40 8.71 -2.92
N VAL A 220 21.57 9.67 -3.30
CA VAL A 220 21.87 11.12 -3.19
C VAL A 220 22.02 11.55 -1.72
N VAL A 221 21.13 11.09 -0.84
CA VAL A 221 21.22 11.39 0.60
C VAL A 221 22.53 10.84 1.18
N TRP A 222 22.89 9.61 0.88
CA TRP A 222 24.15 9.02 1.33
C TRP A 222 25.36 9.77 0.79
N ALA A 223 25.36 10.13 -0.48
CA ALA A 223 26.42 10.93 -1.06
C ALA A 223 26.58 12.28 -0.35
N SER A 224 25.46 12.94 -0.04
CA SER A 224 25.48 14.22 0.70
C SER A 224 26.00 14.12 2.15
N GLN A 225 25.89 12.94 2.74
CA GLN A 225 26.34 12.63 4.10
C GLN A 225 27.70 11.91 4.13
N ASN A 226 28.32 11.72 2.97
CA ASN A 226 29.55 10.96 2.82
C ASN A 226 29.44 9.52 3.36
N ILE A 227 28.29 8.88 3.15
CA ILE A 227 28.03 7.49 3.50
C ILE A 227 28.21 6.63 2.25
N ASP A 228 29.14 5.69 2.31
CA ASP A 228 29.27 4.62 1.33
C ASP A 228 28.94 3.28 2.01
N PRO A 229 27.88 2.58 1.57
CA PRO A 229 27.48 1.31 2.17
C PRO A 229 28.53 0.19 2.05
N LYS A 230 29.53 0.35 1.21
CA LYS A 230 30.70 -0.55 1.14
C LYS A 230 31.60 -0.44 2.36
N TYR A 231 31.71 0.74 2.95
CA TYR A 231 32.60 1.02 4.07
C TYR A 231 31.87 1.30 5.37
N THR A 232 30.60 1.65 5.30
CA THR A 232 29.79 2.03 6.46
C THR A 232 28.45 1.30 6.42
N ASN A 233 28.13 0.54 7.46
CA ASN A 233 26.82 -0.06 7.61
C ASN A 233 25.79 1.06 7.88
N PRO A 234 24.80 1.29 6.98
CA PRO A 234 23.87 2.38 7.15
C PRO A 234 22.90 2.10 8.29
N GLU A 235 22.62 3.14 9.09
CA GLU A 235 21.67 3.07 10.17
C GLU A 235 20.23 2.95 9.63
N LEU A 236 19.46 2.12 10.30
CA LEU A 236 18.04 1.94 10.06
C LEU A 236 17.23 2.59 11.18
N THR A 237 16.05 3.03 10.82
CA THR A 237 15.07 3.53 11.79
C THR A 237 13.68 3.02 11.44
N THR A 238 12.80 2.98 12.43
CA THR A 238 11.38 2.79 12.18
C THR A 238 10.80 4.05 11.58
N SER A 239 9.86 3.92 10.65
CA SER A 239 9.12 5.07 10.15
C SER A 239 7.93 5.37 11.03
N GLU A 240 7.76 6.62 11.28
CA GLU A 240 6.56 7.23 11.82
C GLU A 240 6.12 8.32 10.83
N PRO A 241 4.85 8.55 10.62
CA PRO A 241 3.69 7.84 11.18
C PRO A 241 3.48 6.45 10.58
N TYR A 242 2.66 5.65 11.25
CA TYR A 242 2.18 4.38 10.70
C TYR A 242 1.42 4.59 9.40
N VAL A 243 1.43 3.57 8.55
CA VAL A 243 0.67 3.58 7.29
C VAL A 243 -0.36 2.45 7.25
N MET A 244 -1.45 2.68 6.55
CA MET A 244 -2.49 1.70 6.27
C MET A 244 -2.63 1.49 4.77
N GLY A 245 -3.18 0.35 4.36
CA GLY A 245 -3.43 0.04 2.95
C GLY A 245 -2.19 -0.20 2.12
N SER A 246 -1.06 -0.37 2.74
CA SER A 246 0.18 -0.74 2.08
C SER A 246 0.19 -2.23 1.74
N HIS A 247 1.14 -2.65 0.92
CA HIS A 247 1.39 -4.05 0.59
C HIS A 247 1.62 -4.97 1.81
N ALA A 248 1.88 -4.42 2.97
CA ALA A 248 2.11 -5.17 4.21
C ALA A 248 0.92 -5.12 5.17
N THR A 249 -0.17 -4.46 4.81
CA THR A 249 -1.40 -4.45 5.61
C THR A 249 -2.56 -5.02 4.83
N CYS A 250 -3.47 -5.69 5.53
CA CYS A 250 -4.69 -6.22 4.95
C CYS A 250 -5.90 -5.34 5.28
N SER A 251 -5.69 -4.13 5.81
CA SER A 251 -6.74 -3.17 6.14
C SER A 251 -7.40 -2.58 4.91
N GLY A 252 -8.70 -2.35 4.98
CA GLY A 252 -9.45 -1.70 3.91
C GLY A 252 -10.93 -2.09 3.88
N ALA A 253 -11.62 -1.71 2.81
CA ALA A 253 -12.99 -2.08 2.57
C ALA A 253 -13.12 -3.61 2.40
N TRP A 254 -14.14 -4.18 3.06
CA TRP A 254 -14.42 -5.59 2.90
C TRP A 254 -15.12 -5.82 1.57
N VAL A 255 -14.45 -6.49 0.65
CA VAL A 255 -14.94 -6.79 -0.69
C VAL A 255 -15.10 -8.28 -0.89
N SER A 256 -16.04 -8.67 -1.78
CA SER A 256 -16.18 -10.05 -2.23
C SER A 256 -14.96 -10.50 -3.03
N GLY A 257 -14.63 -11.76 -2.90
CA GLY A 257 -13.74 -12.48 -3.83
C GLY A 257 -14.47 -12.96 -5.09
N PRO A 258 -13.86 -13.89 -5.85
CA PRO A 258 -14.55 -14.61 -6.91
C PRO A 258 -15.72 -15.42 -6.35
N GLU A 259 -16.80 -15.51 -7.10
CA GLU A 259 -18.02 -16.21 -6.68
C GLU A 259 -17.80 -17.70 -6.36
N ASP A 260 -16.98 -18.36 -7.16
CA ASP A 260 -16.62 -19.77 -7.00
C ASP A 260 -15.70 -20.09 -5.82
N LEU A 261 -15.08 -19.07 -5.24
CA LEU A 261 -14.13 -19.20 -4.12
C LEU A 261 -14.61 -18.54 -2.83
N SER A 262 -15.61 -17.68 -2.90
CA SER A 262 -16.09 -16.94 -1.74
C SER A 262 -17.14 -17.76 -0.98
N PRO A 263 -17.05 -17.84 0.36
CA PRO A 263 -18.16 -18.31 1.16
C PRO A 263 -19.42 -17.48 0.88
N PRO A 264 -20.61 -18.09 0.76
CA PRO A 264 -21.85 -17.37 0.41
C PRO A 264 -22.16 -16.19 1.31
N GLU A 265 -21.87 -16.29 2.61
CA GLU A 265 -22.09 -15.25 3.60
C GLU A 265 -21.16 -14.02 3.45
N TYR A 266 -20.11 -14.13 2.63
CA TYR A 266 -19.14 -13.07 2.34
C TYR A 266 -19.11 -12.69 0.86
N PHE A 267 -20.13 -13.07 0.12
CA PHE A 267 -20.29 -12.74 -1.29
C PHE A 267 -21.46 -11.78 -1.50
N TRP A 268 -21.15 -10.55 -1.88
CA TRP A 268 -22.16 -9.49 -2.09
C TRP A 268 -22.51 -9.31 -3.57
N GLY A 269 -22.51 -10.40 -4.33
CA GLY A 269 -23.01 -10.48 -5.70
C GLY A 269 -21.94 -10.29 -6.78
N TYR A 270 -20.89 -9.52 -6.55
CA TYR A 270 -19.87 -9.24 -7.57
C TYR A 270 -18.46 -9.20 -6.97
N ASN A 271 -17.50 -9.73 -7.72
CA ASN A 271 -16.09 -9.71 -7.32
C ASN A 271 -15.61 -8.26 -7.11
N ARG A 272 -14.93 -7.99 -6.01
CA ARG A 272 -14.47 -6.65 -5.57
C ARG A 272 -15.58 -5.65 -5.22
N MET A 273 -16.84 -6.06 -5.17
CA MET A 273 -17.90 -5.24 -4.61
C MET A 273 -17.83 -5.25 -3.07
N THR A 274 -18.07 -4.10 -2.47
CA THR A 274 -18.17 -3.94 -1.01
C THR A 274 -19.54 -4.43 -0.51
N THR A 275 -19.81 -4.26 0.77
CA THR A 275 -21.15 -4.50 1.34
C THR A 275 -22.19 -3.45 0.91
N VAL A 276 -21.77 -2.40 0.23
CA VAL A 276 -22.63 -1.40 -0.40
C VAL A 276 -22.79 -1.72 -1.88
N ASP A 277 -24.01 -1.83 -2.32
CA ASP A 277 -24.36 -2.21 -3.67
C ASP A 277 -23.84 -1.20 -4.71
N GLY A 278 -23.23 -1.70 -5.78
CA GLY A 278 -22.59 -0.86 -6.81
C GLY A 278 -21.29 -0.17 -6.41
N LEU A 279 -20.82 -0.33 -5.16
CA LEU A 279 -19.55 0.23 -4.69
C LEU A 279 -18.44 -0.82 -4.71
N PHE A 280 -17.40 -0.57 -5.49
CA PHE A 280 -16.24 -1.44 -5.67
C PHE A 280 -14.96 -0.82 -5.10
N GLY A 281 -14.02 -1.67 -4.73
CA GLY A 281 -12.69 -1.26 -4.30
C GLY A 281 -11.58 -1.86 -5.15
N ALA A 282 -10.45 -1.14 -5.25
CA ALA A 282 -9.24 -1.65 -5.89
C ALA A 282 -7.97 -1.10 -5.22
N GLY A 283 -6.90 -1.88 -5.27
CA GLY A 283 -5.61 -1.53 -4.68
C GLY A 283 -5.65 -1.38 -3.17
N ASP A 284 -5.02 -0.36 -2.64
CA ASP A 284 -4.91 -0.12 -1.19
C ASP A 284 -6.25 0.13 -0.48
N THR A 285 -7.29 0.44 -1.22
CA THR A 285 -8.67 0.55 -0.69
C THR A 285 -9.21 -0.77 -0.16
N VAL A 286 -8.78 -1.90 -0.75
CA VAL A 286 -9.32 -3.23 -0.49
C VAL A 286 -8.70 -3.83 0.77
N GLY A 287 -9.53 -4.32 1.68
CA GLY A 287 -9.13 -5.15 2.80
C GLY A 287 -9.02 -6.63 2.45
N GLY A 288 -8.30 -7.40 3.26
CA GLY A 288 -8.12 -8.84 3.05
C GLY A 288 -7.08 -9.23 2.02
N SER A 289 -6.55 -8.29 1.24
CA SER A 289 -5.46 -8.52 0.28
C SER A 289 -4.13 -8.06 0.87
N ALA A 290 -3.18 -8.98 0.98
CA ALA A 290 -1.86 -8.70 1.52
C ALA A 290 -0.85 -8.21 0.46
N HIS A 291 -1.17 -8.35 -0.82
CA HIS A 291 -0.26 -8.03 -1.92
C HIS A 291 -0.79 -6.86 -2.75
N LYS A 292 -0.58 -5.65 -2.23
CA LYS A 292 -1.08 -4.40 -2.82
C LYS A 292 -0.03 -3.58 -3.58
N PHE A 293 1.04 -4.20 -4.04
CA PHE A 293 2.01 -3.59 -4.97
C PHE A 293 1.37 -3.22 -6.31
N SER A 294 2.12 -2.62 -7.20
CA SER A 294 1.65 -2.28 -8.55
C SER A 294 0.97 -3.47 -9.24
N SER A 295 1.56 -4.67 -9.16
CA SER A 295 0.98 -5.89 -9.74
C SER A 295 -0.37 -6.26 -9.11
N GLY A 296 -0.48 -6.21 -7.79
CA GLY A 296 -1.73 -6.43 -7.07
C GLY A 296 -2.77 -5.37 -7.41
N SER A 297 -2.39 -4.09 -7.41
CA SER A 297 -3.28 -2.97 -7.73
C SER A 297 -3.81 -3.05 -9.17
N PHE A 298 -2.99 -3.44 -10.16
CA PHE A 298 -3.45 -3.68 -11.53
C PHE A 298 -4.45 -4.86 -11.60
N THR A 299 -4.16 -5.93 -10.86
CA THR A 299 -5.06 -7.08 -10.80
C THR A 299 -6.40 -6.70 -10.17
N GLU A 300 -6.38 -6.03 -9.03
CA GLU A 300 -7.57 -5.55 -8.33
C GLU A 300 -8.40 -4.60 -9.21
N GLY A 301 -7.75 -3.62 -9.84
CA GLY A 301 -8.41 -2.69 -10.76
C GLY A 301 -9.08 -3.40 -11.93
N ARG A 302 -8.41 -4.41 -12.53
CA ARG A 302 -8.98 -5.20 -13.61
C ARG A 302 -10.19 -6.02 -13.16
N LEU A 303 -10.12 -6.63 -11.97
CA LEU A 303 -11.23 -7.42 -11.42
C LEU A 303 -12.43 -6.54 -11.10
N ALA A 304 -12.20 -5.42 -10.40
CA ALA A 304 -13.23 -4.45 -10.07
C ALA A 304 -13.92 -3.88 -11.32
N ALA A 305 -13.14 -3.48 -12.33
CA ALA A 305 -13.69 -2.93 -13.57
C ALA A 305 -14.57 -3.96 -14.32
N LYS A 306 -14.12 -5.22 -14.45
CA LYS A 306 -14.92 -6.27 -15.07
C LYS A 306 -16.22 -6.52 -14.32
N ALA A 307 -16.18 -6.55 -13.01
CA ALA A 307 -17.34 -6.75 -12.16
C ALA A 307 -18.31 -5.57 -12.24
N ALA A 308 -17.81 -4.34 -12.22
CA ALA A 308 -18.63 -3.13 -12.36
C ALA A 308 -19.34 -3.07 -13.72
N VAL A 309 -18.66 -3.45 -14.81
CA VAL A 309 -19.30 -3.54 -16.13
C VAL A 309 -20.42 -4.60 -16.13
N LYS A 310 -20.16 -5.80 -15.57
CA LYS A 310 -21.18 -6.85 -15.44
C LYS A 310 -22.38 -6.35 -14.64
N TYR A 311 -22.15 -5.67 -13.53
CA TYR A 311 -23.19 -5.04 -12.72
C TYR A 311 -24.03 -4.06 -13.55
N CYS A 312 -23.38 -3.11 -14.24
CA CYS A 312 -24.07 -2.13 -15.06
C CYS A 312 -24.93 -2.73 -16.17
N LEU A 313 -24.45 -3.78 -16.82
CA LEU A 313 -25.17 -4.45 -17.91
C LEU A 313 -26.42 -5.18 -17.42
N LEU A 314 -26.36 -5.85 -16.29
CA LEU A 314 -27.51 -6.52 -15.69
C LEU A 314 -28.53 -5.52 -15.16
N TYR A 315 -28.05 -4.40 -14.63
CA TYR A 315 -28.89 -3.33 -14.09
C TYR A 315 -29.66 -2.53 -15.18
N THR A 316 -29.21 -2.57 -16.44
CA THR A 316 -29.88 -1.92 -17.56
C THR A 316 -31.02 -2.72 -18.14
N SER A 317 -31.09 -4.04 -17.90
CA SER A 317 -32.21 -4.87 -18.40
C SER A 317 -33.49 -4.68 -17.60
N ASP A 318 -33.37 -4.37 -16.29
CA ASP A 318 -34.53 -4.17 -15.40
C ASP A 318 -34.97 -2.71 -15.25
N ALA A 319 -34.06 -1.75 -15.47
CA ALA A 319 -34.32 -0.30 -15.31
C ALA A 319 -34.69 0.41 -16.62
N ALA A 320 -34.59 -0.26 -17.76
CA ALA A 320 -34.98 0.33 -19.06
C ALA A 320 -36.50 0.53 -19.18
N ASP A 321 -37.29 -0.19 -18.41
CA ASP A 321 -38.75 -0.10 -18.43
C ASP A 321 -39.31 1.01 -17.49
N GLU A 322 -38.51 1.48 -16.49
CA GLU A 322 -38.97 2.53 -15.56
C GLU A 322 -38.61 3.97 -15.97
N PHE A 323 -37.71 4.17 -16.92
CA PHE A 323 -37.27 5.50 -17.36
C PHE A 323 -37.86 6.01 -18.67
N MET A 324 -38.86 5.29 -19.24
CA MET A 324 -39.59 5.68 -20.43
C MET A 324 -41.04 6.05 -20.14
N GLY A 325 -41.33 6.45 -18.91
CA GLY A 325 -42.64 7.01 -18.51
C GLY A 325 -42.59 8.48 -18.26
#